data_c62a5f058708f29dd25536177a41c910
#
_entry.id   c62a5f058708f29dd25536177a41c910
#
_cell.length_a   1.000
_cell.length_b   1.000
_cell.length_c   1.000
_cell.angle_alpha   90.00
_cell.angle_beta   90.00
_cell.angle_gamma   90.00
#
_symmetry.space_group_name_H-M   'P 1'
#
loop_
_entity.id
_entity.type
_entity.pdbx_description
1 polymer ?
#
loop_
_entity_poly.entity_id
_entity_poly.type
_entity_poly.pdbx_seq_one_letter_code
_entity_poly.pdbx_strand_id
1 'polypeptide(L)'
;LPELTFAEAIERALAQEMAADERVVVFGEDVHLLRPALAARFGAERVMPAPISESAFLAAGVGAAMAGLRPVVEIMMVDFVAVALDALLNHAAKLEGFSGGRWRAPLVVRAACGGGYGDGGQHEQA
;
A
#
# COMPACT_ATOMS: atom_id res chain seq x y z
N LEU A 1 -20.71 -15.24 -12.43
CA LEU A 1 -19.40 -14.62 -12.16
C LEU A 1 -18.47 -15.72 -11.67
N PRO A 2 -17.19 -15.77 -12.09
CA PRO A 2 -16.25 -16.73 -11.55
C PRO A 2 -16.08 -16.50 -10.05
N GLU A 3 -16.04 -17.55 -9.28
CA GLU A 3 -15.67 -17.50 -7.88
C GLU A 3 -14.18 -17.16 -7.79
N LEU A 4 -13.85 -16.16 -6.97
CA LEU A 4 -12.48 -15.70 -6.72
C LEU A 4 -12.21 -15.80 -5.23
N THR A 5 -10.99 -16.13 -4.87
CA THR A 5 -10.52 -15.92 -3.52
C THR A 5 -10.40 -14.43 -3.24
N PHE A 6 -10.34 -14.05 -1.97
CA PHE A 6 -10.16 -12.65 -1.56
C PHE A 6 -8.86 -12.05 -2.13
N ALA A 7 -7.79 -12.83 -2.11
CA ALA A 7 -6.49 -12.40 -2.67
C ALA A 7 -6.55 -12.19 -4.19
N GLU A 8 -7.18 -13.09 -4.94
CA GLU A 8 -7.36 -12.95 -6.39
C GLU A 8 -8.24 -11.75 -6.75
N ALA A 9 -9.28 -11.48 -5.96
CA ALA A 9 -10.13 -10.31 -6.18
C ALA A 9 -9.35 -9.00 -6.02
N ILE A 10 -8.49 -8.90 -5.01
CA ILE A 10 -7.62 -7.76 -4.77
C ILE A 10 -6.60 -7.59 -5.91
N GLU A 11 -5.93 -8.67 -6.29
CA GLU A 11 -4.95 -8.66 -7.40
C GLU A 11 -5.59 -8.20 -8.70
N ARG A 12 -6.80 -8.70 -8.99
CA ARG A 12 -7.56 -8.30 -10.17
C ARG A 12 -7.97 -6.84 -10.14
N ALA A 13 -8.41 -6.33 -8.99
CA ALA A 13 -8.75 -4.92 -8.81
C ALA A 13 -7.53 -4.02 -9.05
N LEU A 14 -6.38 -4.35 -8.44
CA LEU A 14 -5.13 -3.62 -8.66
C LEU A 14 -4.73 -3.62 -10.15
N ALA A 15 -4.80 -4.79 -10.81
CA ALA A 15 -4.48 -4.89 -12.24
C ALA A 15 -5.41 -4.04 -13.12
N GLN A 16 -6.68 -3.93 -12.77
CA GLN A 16 -7.66 -3.09 -13.48
C GLN A 16 -7.37 -1.60 -13.29
N GLU A 17 -7.17 -1.16 -12.05
CA GLU A 17 -6.87 0.24 -11.74
C GLU A 17 -5.52 0.68 -12.35
N MET A 18 -4.48 -0.15 -12.25
CA MET A 18 -3.19 0.14 -12.84
C MET A 18 -3.23 0.19 -14.38
N ALA A 19 -4.11 -0.58 -15.01
CA ALA A 19 -4.30 -0.52 -16.46
C ALA A 19 -5.09 0.70 -16.92
N ALA A 20 -5.99 1.21 -16.06
CA ALA A 20 -6.84 2.35 -16.37
C ALA A 20 -6.16 3.70 -16.08
N ASP A 21 -5.27 3.76 -15.10
CA ASP A 21 -4.57 4.99 -14.68
C ASP A 21 -3.08 4.70 -14.44
N GLU A 22 -2.22 5.31 -15.24
CA GLU A 22 -0.77 5.17 -15.12
C GLU A 22 -0.19 5.73 -13.82
N ARG A 23 -0.93 6.61 -13.13
CA ARG A 23 -0.54 7.16 -11.83
C ARG A 23 -0.71 6.16 -10.67
N VAL A 24 -1.45 5.09 -10.86
CA VAL A 24 -1.59 4.04 -9.85
C VAL A 24 -0.32 3.23 -9.78
N VAL A 25 0.34 3.28 -8.65
CA VAL A 25 1.59 2.54 -8.35
C VAL A 25 1.41 1.71 -7.08
N VAL A 26 2.08 0.59 -6.99
CA VAL A 26 2.06 -0.29 -5.81
C VAL A 26 3.46 -0.38 -5.26
N PHE A 27 3.64 -0.15 -3.97
CA PHE A 27 4.94 -0.35 -3.35
C PHE A 27 4.84 -0.72 -1.87
N GLY A 28 5.87 -1.35 -1.38
CA GLY A 28 5.99 -1.86 -0.03
C GLY A 28 7.06 -2.93 0.06
N GLU A 29 7.21 -3.49 1.25
CA GLU A 29 8.14 -4.58 1.48
C GLU A 29 7.80 -5.78 0.60
N ASP A 30 8.80 -6.29 -0.12
CA ASP A 30 8.72 -7.49 -0.97
C ASP A 30 7.52 -7.53 -1.95
N VAL A 31 6.90 -6.39 -2.24
CA VAL A 31 5.69 -6.30 -3.05
C VAL A 31 5.83 -6.99 -4.42
N HIS A 32 7.02 -7.00 -5.02
CA HIS A 32 7.30 -7.68 -6.29
C HIS A 32 7.23 -9.22 -6.18
N LEU A 33 7.52 -9.77 -5.00
CA LEU A 33 7.40 -11.20 -4.69
C LEU A 33 5.97 -11.57 -4.30
N LEU A 34 5.28 -10.67 -3.57
CA LEU A 34 3.90 -10.84 -3.16
C LEU A 34 2.91 -10.68 -4.33
N ARG A 35 3.30 -9.90 -5.35
CA ARG A 35 2.50 -9.56 -6.53
C ARG A 35 3.24 -9.83 -7.84
N PRO A 36 3.71 -11.07 -8.08
CA PRO A 36 4.56 -11.35 -9.24
C PRO A 36 3.87 -11.10 -10.57
N ALA A 37 2.57 -11.32 -10.67
CA ALA A 37 1.81 -11.06 -11.90
C ALA A 37 1.69 -9.55 -12.19
N LEU A 38 1.50 -8.71 -11.18
CA LEU A 38 1.52 -7.26 -11.33
C LEU A 38 2.92 -6.77 -11.71
N ALA A 39 3.97 -7.27 -11.04
CA ALA A 39 5.36 -6.92 -11.34
C ALA A 39 5.75 -7.28 -12.77
N ALA A 40 5.36 -8.46 -13.23
CA ALA A 40 5.61 -8.90 -14.61
C ALA A 40 4.86 -8.04 -15.65
N ARG A 41 3.64 -7.60 -15.33
CA ARG A 41 2.79 -6.83 -16.25
C ARG A 41 3.15 -5.36 -16.30
N PHE A 42 3.44 -4.73 -15.18
CA PHE A 42 3.58 -3.27 -15.05
C PHE A 42 5.01 -2.80 -14.80
N GLY A 43 5.94 -3.72 -14.54
CA GLY A 43 7.35 -3.42 -14.36
C GLY A 43 7.72 -2.82 -13.01
N ALA A 44 9.03 -2.71 -12.78
CA ALA A 44 9.60 -2.27 -11.50
C ALA A 44 9.35 -0.77 -11.20
N GLU A 45 9.01 0.02 -12.19
CA GLU A 45 8.68 1.43 -12.01
C GLU A 45 7.28 1.65 -11.44
N ARG A 46 6.42 0.63 -11.50
CA ARG A 46 5.05 0.70 -11.02
C ARG A 46 4.72 -0.31 -9.92
N VAL A 47 5.55 -1.36 -9.78
CA VAL A 47 5.50 -2.32 -8.67
C VAL A 47 6.87 -2.31 -8.01
N MET A 48 7.02 -1.47 -7.00
CA MET A 48 8.31 -1.08 -6.44
C MET A 48 8.53 -1.73 -5.08
N PRO A 49 9.50 -2.63 -4.94
CA PRO A 49 9.88 -3.15 -3.64
C PRO A 49 10.56 -2.06 -2.80
N ALA A 50 10.24 -2.04 -1.53
CA ALA A 50 10.89 -1.21 -0.52
C ALA A 50 11.68 -2.09 0.47
N PRO A 51 12.75 -1.60 1.08
CA PRO A 51 13.35 -2.25 2.22
C PRO A 51 12.38 -2.27 3.40
N ILE A 52 12.61 -3.13 4.39
CA ILE A 52 11.83 -3.17 5.65
C ILE A 52 12.00 -1.83 6.38
N SER A 53 11.02 -0.95 6.22
CA SER A 53 11.07 0.42 6.72
C SER A 53 9.69 1.09 6.60
N GLU A 54 8.69 0.57 7.30
CA GLU A 54 7.28 0.94 7.14
C GLU A 54 7.04 2.45 7.31
N SER A 55 7.72 3.07 8.28
CA SER A 55 7.67 4.52 8.47
C SER A 55 8.15 5.28 7.24
N ALA A 56 9.23 4.80 6.61
CA ALA A 56 9.84 5.49 5.47
C ALA A 56 9.01 5.29 4.19
N PHE A 57 8.65 4.04 3.85
CA PHE A 57 7.92 3.82 2.59
C PHE A 57 6.47 4.30 2.66
N LEU A 58 5.81 4.30 3.85
CA LEU A 58 4.49 4.89 3.98
C LEU A 58 4.56 6.43 3.87
N ALA A 59 5.56 7.07 4.47
CA ALA A 59 5.79 8.51 4.30
C ALA A 59 6.10 8.86 2.83
N ALA A 60 6.87 8.02 2.13
CA ALA A 60 7.10 8.16 0.69
C ALA A 60 5.79 8.05 -0.11
N GLY A 61 4.86 7.17 0.31
CA GLY A 61 3.51 7.08 -0.26
C GLY A 61 2.71 8.36 -0.11
N VAL A 62 2.76 8.99 1.05
CA VAL A 62 2.11 10.29 1.27
C VAL A 62 2.70 11.34 0.32
N GLY A 63 4.04 11.40 0.23
CA GLY A 63 4.73 12.32 -0.68
C GLY A 63 4.40 12.07 -2.15
N ALA A 64 4.36 10.81 -2.58
CA ALA A 64 3.99 10.42 -3.94
C ALA A 64 2.54 10.82 -4.27
N ALA A 65 1.61 10.66 -3.32
CA ALA A 65 0.23 11.09 -3.48
C ALA A 65 0.12 12.62 -3.61
N MET A 66 0.89 13.37 -2.82
CA MET A 66 0.97 14.84 -2.94
C MET A 66 1.55 15.27 -4.29
N ALA A 67 2.47 14.48 -4.86
CA ALA A 67 3.04 14.73 -6.18
C ALA A 67 2.13 14.31 -7.36
N GLY A 68 0.93 13.80 -7.07
CA GLY A 68 -0.08 13.49 -8.09
C GLY A 68 -0.22 12.01 -8.44
N LEU A 69 0.59 11.12 -7.87
CA LEU A 69 0.40 9.69 -8.02
C LEU A 69 -0.83 9.19 -7.24
N ARG A 70 -1.16 7.93 -7.45
CA ARG A 70 -2.23 7.19 -6.74
C ARG A 70 -1.61 5.94 -6.12
N PRO A 71 -0.83 6.10 -5.05
CA PRO A 71 -0.10 4.99 -4.49
C PRO A 71 -1.01 4.03 -3.70
N VAL A 72 -0.76 2.75 -3.91
CA VAL A 72 -1.21 1.67 -3.04
C VAL A 72 0.02 1.19 -2.27
N VAL A 73 0.05 1.47 -0.98
CA VAL A 73 1.16 1.11 -0.09
C VAL A 73 0.80 -0.19 0.63
N GLU A 74 1.59 -1.22 0.43
CA GLU A 74 1.39 -2.51 1.09
C GLU A 74 2.33 -2.65 2.28
N ILE A 75 1.75 -2.76 3.46
CA ILE A 75 2.42 -3.16 4.70
C ILE A 75 2.18 -4.65 4.87
N MET A 76 3.24 -5.43 5.07
CA MET A 76 3.15 -6.89 5.06
C MET A 76 2.14 -7.41 6.08
N MET A 77 2.16 -6.88 7.31
CA MET A 77 1.24 -7.26 8.38
C MET A 77 0.71 -6.04 9.13
N VAL A 78 -0.54 -6.11 9.59
CA VAL A 78 -1.22 -5.01 10.28
C VAL A 78 -0.49 -4.54 11.54
N ASP A 79 0.24 -5.42 12.20
CA ASP A 79 1.07 -5.14 13.38
C ASP A 79 2.04 -3.99 13.14
N PHE A 80 2.61 -3.93 11.96
CA PHE A 80 3.60 -2.91 11.58
C PHE A 80 2.99 -1.59 11.09
N VAL A 81 1.68 -1.50 10.98
CA VAL A 81 0.99 -0.22 10.81
C VAL A 81 1.31 0.73 11.96
N ALA A 82 1.48 0.19 13.17
CA ALA A 82 1.84 0.98 14.34
C ALA A 82 3.18 1.72 14.19
N VAL A 83 4.16 1.09 13.53
CA VAL A 83 5.47 1.70 13.25
C VAL A 83 5.35 2.89 12.28
N ALA A 84 4.41 2.82 11.36
CA ALA A 84 4.18 3.82 10.31
C ALA A 84 3.02 4.80 10.63
N LEU A 85 2.46 4.73 11.83
CA LEU A 85 1.23 5.44 12.20
C LEU A 85 1.37 6.96 12.11
N ASP A 86 2.55 7.52 12.35
CA ASP A 86 2.82 8.94 12.21
C ASP A 86 2.51 9.46 10.80
N ALA A 87 2.95 8.73 9.78
CA ALA A 87 2.69 9.11 8.38
C ALA A 87 1.19 9.14 8.05
N LEU A 88 0.40 8.29 8.67
CA LEU A 88 -1.06 8.29 8.50
C LEU A 88 -1.73 9.41 9.30
N LEU A 89 -1.48 9.48 10.60
CA LEU A 89 -2.20 10.37 11.51
C LEU A 89 -1.75 11.82 11.40
N ASN A 90 -0.44 12.07 11.35
CA ASN A 90 0.10 13.42 11.42
C ASN A 90 0.35 14.03 10.04
N HIS A 91 0.45 13.21 9.01
CA HIS A 91 0.63 13.68 7.64
C HIS A 91 -0.62 13.45 6.79
N ALA A 92 -0.91 12.24 6.34
CA ALA A 92 -1.97 12.00 5.37
C ALA A 92 -3.35 12.53 5.83
N ALA A 93 -3.77 12.20 7.05
CA ALA A 93 -5.08 12.55 7.57
C ALA A 93 -5.27 14.06 7.82
N LYS A 94 -4.20 14.79 8.13
CA LYS A 94 -4.28 16.22 8.51
C LYS A 94 -3.93 17.19 7.37
N LEU A 95 -3.28 16.68 6.33
CA LEU A 95 -2.70 17.49 5.26
C LEU A 95 -3.70 18.44 4.61
N GLU A 96 -4.88 17.94 4.25
CA GLU A 96 -5.91 18.74 3.59
C GLU A 96 -6.43 19.85 4.50
N GLY A 97 -6.72 19.53 5.76
CA GLY A 97 -7.21 20.51 6.73
C GLY A 97 -6.18 21.60 7.03
N PHE A 98 -4.92 21.21 7.31
CA PHE A 98 -3.86 22.17 7.64
C PHE A 98 -3.42 23.02 6.46
N SER A 99 -3.55 22.51 5.25
CA SER A 99 -3.23 23.26 4.03
C SER A 99 -4.36 24.15 3.52
N GLY A 100 -5.51 24.16 4.17
CA GLY A 100 -6.72 24.86 3.67
C GLY A 100 -7.19 24.27 2.33
N GLY A 101 -7.09 22.96 2.15
CA GLY A 101 -7.53 22.26 0.94
C GLY A 101 -6.53 22.29 -0.23
N ARG A 102 -5.36 22.93 -0.05
CA ARG A 102 -4.35 23.05 -1.13
C ARG A 102 -3.60 21.75 -1.40
N TRP A 103 -3.45 20.89 -0.40
CA TRP A 103 -2.72 19.65 -0.48
C TRP A 103 -3.63 18.48 -0.13
N ARG A 104 -3.48 17.39 -0.86
CA ARG A 104 -4.16 16.13 -0.62
C ARG A 104 -3.20 14.96 -0.77
N ALA A 105 -3.46 13.89 -0.05
CA ALA A 105 -2.73 12.64 -0.16
C ALA A 105 -3.67 11.48 -0.48
N PRO A 106 -4.17 11.37 -1.73
CA PRO A 106 -5.05 10.28 -2.12
C PRO A 106 -4.22 8.98 -2.29
N LEU A 107 -4.13 8.20 -1.22
CA LEU A 107 -3.44 6.92 -1.19
C LEU A 107 -4.33 5.83 -0.60
N VAL A 108 -4.02 4.59 -0.92
CA VAL A 108 -4.57 3.40 -0.29
C VAL A 108 -3.46 2.75 0.51
N VAL A 109 -3.74 2.40 1.77
CA VAL A 109 -2.83 1.60 2.59
C VAL A 109 -3.48 0.25 2.81
N ARG A 110 -2.74 -0.83 2.56
CA ARG A 110 -3.18 -2.20 2.76
C ARG A 110 -2.23 -2.90 3.72
N ALA A 111 -2.80 -3.69 4.61
CA ALA A 111 -2.04 -4.57 5.49
C ALA A 111 -2.78 -5.91 5.61
N ALA A 112 -2.05 -7.00 5.64
CA ALA A 112 -2.62 -8.30 5.93
C ALA A 112 -2.97 -8.39 7.43
N CYS A 113 -4.09 -9.02 7.75
CA CYS A 113 -4.48 -9.32 9.13
C CYS A 113 -5.18 -10.68 9.20
N GLY A 114 -5.30 -11.23 10.40
CA GLY A 114 -5.97 -12.49 10.68
C GLY A 114 -5.01 -13.62 11.02
N GLY A 115 -5.51 -14.59 11.80
CA GLY A 115 -4.75 -15.74 12.26
C GLY A 115 -4.56 -16.82 11.21
N GLY A 116 -3.83 -17.88 11.61
CA GLY A 116 -3.59 -19.05 10.77
C GLY A 116 -2.18 -19.17 10.19
N TYR A 117 -1.39 -18.13 10.34
CA TYR A 117 0.03 -18.15 9.94
C TYR A 117 0.89 -19.00 10.87
N GLY A 118 0.62 -18.94 12.19
CA GLY A 118 1.45 -19.60 13.18
C GLY A 118 2.75 -18.87 13.52
N ASP A 119 2.82 -17.58 13.21
CA ASP A 119 4.03 -16.75 13.37
C ASP A 119 4.18 -16.14 14.77
N GLY A 120 3.25 -16.44 15.66
CA GLY A 120 3.27 -15.96 17.04
C GLY A 120 2.69 -14.54 17.18
N GLY A 121 2.59 -14.07 18.44
CA GLY A 121 1.86 -12.85 18.79
C GLY A 121 2.38 -11.55 18.16
N GLN A 122 3.60 -11.52 17.65
CA GLN A 122 4.16 -10.36 16.98
C GLN A 122 3.66 -10.17 15.54
N HIS A 123 2.96 -11.15 14.97
CA HIS A 123 2.45 -11.13 13.60
C HIS A 123 0.96 -11.50 13.50
N GLU A 124 0.25 -11.54 14.61
CA GLU A 124 -1.15 -12.00 14.68
C GLU A 124 -1.94 -11.19 15.72
N GLN A 125 -1.70 -9.88 15.80
CA GLN A 125 -2.31 -9.03 16.83
C GLN A 125 -3.69 -8.48 16.45
N ALA A 126 -4.16 -8.72 15.25
CA ALA A 126 -5.43 -8.19 14.76
C ALA A 126 -6.51 -9.27 14.66
#